data_06c3f98c47b2af781246cf621327a2c0
#
_entry.id   06c3f98c47b2af781246cf621327a2c0
#
_cell.length_a   1.000
_cell.length_b   1.000
_cell.length_c   1.000
_cell.angle_alpha   90.00
_cell.angle_beta   90.00
_cell.angle_gamma   90.00
#
_symmetry.space_group_name_H-M   'P 1'
#
loop_
_entity.id
_entity.type
_entity.pdbx_description
1 polymer ?
#
loop_
_entity_poly.entity_id
_entity_poly.type
_entity_poly.pdbx_seq_one_letter_code
_entity_poly.pdbx_strand_id
1 'polypeptide(L)'
;MKKAGVCGHFGFGRSLLNGQTVKTKVMTEELKKCLGDDQVTVADSCGGIKAMPRMAIDVLKLFKGCENIIMMPANRGLRVFAPLFLFYNKLYHRKIHYVVIGGWLDSFLDEHKRLVRLLKKFDAIYVESDMMKSALQRRGFENAVVMYNFKELEPLAESDIEYPKSEPYKLCTFS
;
A
#
# COMPACT_ATOMS: atom_id res chain seq x y z
N MET A 1 -21.08 0.72 9.99
CA MET A 1 -19.71 1.14 9.72
C MET A 1 -19.13 0.21 8.67
N LYS A 2 -18.41 0.73 7.67
CA LYS A 2 -17.80 -0.10 6.61
C LYS A 2 -16.60 -0.88 7.14
N LYS A 3 -16.26 -1.99 6.50
CA LYS A 3 -15.17 -2.87 6.97
C LYS A 3 -13.78 -2.30 6.73
N ALA A 4 -13.53 -1.66 5.57
CA ALA A 4 -12.22 -1.16 5.20
C ALA A 4 -12.24 0.24 4.56
N GLY A 5 -11.28 1.06 4.93
CA GLY A 5 -10.95 2.34 4.30
C GLY A 5 -9.53 2.30 3.75
N VAL A 6 -9.35 2.50 2.45
CA VAL A 6 -8.03 2.46 1.79
C VAL A 6 -7.60 3.86 1.40
N CYS A 7 -6.48 4.32 1.95
CA CYS A 7 -5.80 5.55 1.56
C CYS A 7 -4.55 5.20 0.76
N GLY A 8 -4.56 5.47 -0.54
CA GLY A 8 -3.45 5.13 -1.42
C GLY A 8 -3.44 5.97 -2.70
N HIS A 9 -2.48 5.72 -3.55
CA HIS A 9 -2.32 6.45 -4.81
C HIS A 9 -3.17 5.81 -5.91
N PHE A 10 -4.38 6.29 -6.10
CA PHE A 10 -5.29 5.79 -7.14
C PHE A 10 -5.11 6.49 -8.47
N GLY A 11 -4.72 7.76 -8.46
CA GLY A 11 -4.55 8.57 -9.66
C GLY A 11 -5.87 8.79 -10.41
N PHE A 12 -6.97 8.99 -9.70
CA PHE A 12 -8.26 9.23 -10.33
C PHE A 12 -8.21 10.40 -11.33
N GLY A 13 -8.71 10.15 -12.55
CA GLY A 13 -8.66 11.11 -13.66
C GLY A 13 -7.33 11.17 -14.40
N ARG A 14 -6.36 10.28 -14.09
CA ARG A 14 -5.06 10.18 -14.78
C ARG A 14 -4.74 8.72 -15.11
N SER A 15 -4.23 8.46 -16.31
CA SER A 15 -3.70 7.14 -16.68
C SER A 15 -2.29 6.97 -16.12
N LEU A 16 -2.17 6.58 -14.85
CA LEU A 16 -0.89 6.34 -14.20
C LEU A 16 -0.66 4.83 -14.09
N LEU A 17 0.39 4.33 -14.72
CA LEU A 17 0.81 2.92 -14.74
C LEU A 17 2.09 2.70 -13.91
N ASN A 18 2.22 3.35 -12.75
CA ASN A 18 3.32 3.05 -11.86
C ASN A 18 2.95 1.94 -10.86
N GLY A 19 3.95 1.23 -10.34
CA GLY A 19 3.74 0.09 -9.44
C GLY A 19 2.91 0.43 -8.19
N GLN A 20 3.02 1.64 -7.67
CA GLN A 20 2.24 2.09 -6.51
C GLN A 20 0.74 2.16 -6.85
N THR A 21 0.39 2.76 -7.99
CA THR A 21 -1.02 2.87 -8.43
C THR A 21 -1.60 1.49 -8.74
N VAL A 22 -0.84 0.65 -9.45
CA VAL A 22 -1.27 -0.71 -9.79
C VAL A 22 -1.54 -1.51 -8.52
N LYS A 23 -0.59 -1.58 -7.59
CA LYS A 23 -0.76 -2.33 -6.34
C LYS A 23 -1.92 -1.81 -5.49
N THR A 24 -2.07 -0.47 -5.40
CA THR A 24 -3.18 0.14 -4.67
C THR A 24 -4.54 -0.28 -5.25
N LYS A 25 -4.69 -0.25 -6.58
CA LYS A 25 -5.92 -0.64 -7.26
C LYS A 25 -6.20 -2.13 -7.10
N VAL A 26 -5.22 -3.00 -7.41
CA VAL A 26 -5.38 -4.46 -7.30
C VAL A 26 -5.78 -4.84 -5.89
N MET A 27 -5.07 -4.36 -4.87
CA MET A 27 -5.42 -4.66 -3.48
C MET A 27 -6.82 -4.17 -3.10
N THR A 28 -7.22 -3.00 -3.58
CA THR A 28 -8.55 -2.46 -3.29
C THR A 28 -9.64 -3.30 -3.95
N GLU A 29 -9.45 -3.74 -5.18
CA GLU A 29 -10.41 -4.61 -5.87
C GLU A 29 -10.52 -5.98 -5.18
N GLU A 30 -9.41 -6.59 -4.74
CA GLU A 30 -9.45 -7.83 -3.96
C GLU A 30 -10.19 -7.65 -2.62
N LEU A 31 -9.98 -6.53 -1.93
CA LEU A 31 -10.75 -6.23 -0.72
C LEU A 31 -12.26 -6.10 -1.01
N LYS A 32 -12.64 -5.51 -2.13
CA LYS A 32 -14.05 -5.40 -2.55
C LYS A 32 -14.64 -6.77 -2.90
N LYS A 33 -13.89 -7.61 -3.63
CA LYS A 33 -14.32 -8.99 -3.92
C LYS A 33 -14.59 -9.78 -2.63
N CYS A 34 -13.71 -9.65 -1.63
CA CYS A 34 -13.81 -10.39 -0.37
C CYS A 34 -14.86 -9.84 0.60
N LEU A 35 -15.02 -8.52 0.68
CA LEU A 35 -15.82 -7.86 1.70
C LEU A 35 -17.17 -7.35 1.18
N GLY A 36 -17.28 -7.15 -0.14
CA GLY A 36 -18.37 -6.46 -0.81
C GLY A 36 -17.99 -5.01 -1.17
N ASP A 37 -18.45 -4.54 -2.32
CA ASP A 37 -18.14 -3.20 -2.85
C ASP A 37 -18.56 -2.06 -1.91
N ASP A 38 -19.71 -2.22 -1.28
CA ASP A 38 -20.28 -1.27 -0.34
C ASP A 38 -19.50 -1.19 0.98
N GLN A 39 -18.69 -2.21 1.30
CA GLN A 39 -17.91 -2.30 2.53
C GLN A 39 -16.52 -1.67 2.44
N VAL A 40 -16.09 -1.24 1.25
CA VAL A 40 -14.80 -0.61 1.04
C VAL A 40 -14.97 0.84 0.61
N THR A 41 -14.22 1.74 1.27
CA THR A 41 -14.17 3.17 0.91
C THR A 41 -12.74 3.55 0.59
N VAL A 42 -12.54 4.45 -0.37
CA VAL A 42 -11.22 4.85 -0.83
C VAL A 42 -10.98 6.35 -0.65
N ALA A 43 -9.71 6.72 -0.38
CA ALA A 43 -9.21 8.09 -0.39
C ALA A 43 -7.96 8.15 -1.26
N ASP A 44 -7.99 9.00 -2.30
CA ASP A 44 -6.85 9.15 -3.22
C ASP A 44 -5.82 10.12 -2.65
N SER A 45 -4.60 9.62 -2.45
CA SER A 45 -3.45 10.40 -2.01
C SER A 45 -2.71 11.12 -3.15
N CYS A 46 -3.24 11.07 -4.38
CA CYS A 46 -2.67 11.77 -5.52
C CYS A 46 -2.91 13.28 -5.43
N GLY A 47 -1.90 14.09 -5.81
CA GLY A 47 -2.05 15.54 -5.93
C GLY A 47 -1.01 16.40 -5.19
N GLY A 48 -0.06 15.77 -4.49
CA GLY A 48 1.04 16.48 -3.83
C GLY A 48 0.60 17.44 -2.71
N ILE A 49 1.43 18.44 -2.40
CA ILE A 49 1.22 19.36 -1.26
C ILE A 49 -0.09 20.17 -1.39
N LYS A 50 -0.46 20.57 -2.59
CA LYS A 50 -1.70 21.34 -2.82
C LYS A 50 -2.98 20.56 -2.48
N ALA A 51 -2.94 19.23 -2.56
CA ALA A 51 -4.06 18.37 -2.22
C ALA A 51 -4.13 17.99 -0.73
N MET A 52 -3.14 18.36 0.07
CA MET A 52 -3.05 17.99 1.49
C MET A 52 -4.30 18.30 2.33
N PRO A 53 -4.92 19.50 2.23
CA PRO A 53 -6.13 19.79 3.02
C PRO A 53 -7.28 18.84 2.66
N ARG A 54 -7.49 18.60 1.35
CA ARG A 54 -8.51 17.65 0.87
C ARG A 54 -8.20 16.24 1.37
N MET A 55 -6.95 15.78 1.24
CA MET A 55 -6.53 14.47 1.70
C MET A 55 -6.74 14.27 3.20
N ALA A 56 -6.46 15.28 4.02
CA ALA A 56 -6.72 15.20 5.46
C ALA A 56 -8.21 15.01 5.76
N ILE A 57 -9.09 15.73 5.05
CA ILE A 57 -10.55 15.56 5.18
C ILE A 57 -10.98 14.16 4.72
N ASP A 58 -10.47 13.67 3.60
CA ASP A 58 -10.85 12.36 3.07
C ASP A 58 -10.36 11.24 3.98
N VAL A 59 -9.14 11.33 4.54
CA VAL A 59 -8.66 10.41 5.58
C VAL A 59 -9.55 10.48 6.83
N LEU A 60 -9.95 11.66 7.28
CA LEU A 60 -10.88 11.80 8.41
C LEU A 60 -12.21 11.09 8.15
N LYS A 61 -12.74 11.16 6.92
CA LYS A 61 -13.97 10.41 6.54
C LYS A 61 -13.77 8.90 6.67
N LEU A 62 -12.58 8.38 6.28
CA LEU A 62 -12.25 6.96 6.47
C LEU A 62 -12.30 6.59 7.96
N PHE A 63 -11.65 7.38 8.84
CA PHE A 63 -11.65 7.12 10.28
C PHE A 63 -13.05 7.17 10.91
N LYS A 64 -13.92 8.06 10.40
CA LYS A 64 -15.32 8.13 10.85
C LYS A 64 -16.16 6.94 10.38
N GLY A 65 -15.92 6.47 9.15
CA GLY A 65 -16.81 5.53 8.46
C GLY A 65 -16.35 4.08 8.45
N CYS A 66 -15.09 3.75 8.76
CA CYS A 66 -14.52 2.43 8.58
C CYS A 66 -13.94 1.86 9.88
N GLU A 67 -13.92 0.53 9.99
CA GLU A 67 -13.34 -0.21 11.12
C GLU A 67 -11.81 -0.36 10.98
N ASN A 68 -11.36 -0.72 9.79
CA ASN A 68 -9.96 -0.92 9.44
C ASN A 68 -9.53 0.17 8.47
N ILE A 69 -8.38 0.80 8.73
CA ILE A 69 -7.84 1.86 7.88
C ILE A 69 -6.50 1.40 7.32
N ILE A 70 -6.43 1.29 6.00
CA ILE A 70 -5.27 0.81 5.28
C ILE A 70 -4.57 1.99 4.61
N MET A 71 -3.29 2.15 4.90
CA MET A 71 -2.43 3.21 4.40
C MET A 71 -1.42 2.64 3.40
N MET A 72 -1.32 3.22 2.20
CA MET A 72 -0.41 2.77 1.13
C MET A 72 0.43 3.91 0.51
N PRO A 73 0.97 4.87 1.27
CA PRO A 73 1.81 5.92 0.70
C PRO A 73 3.22 5.42 0.42
N ALA A 74 3.87 6.02 -0.59
CA ALA A 74 5.31 5.88 -0.78
C ALA A 74 6.10 6.71 0.25
N ASN A 75 7.45 6.63 0.18
CA ASN A 75 8.39 7.19 1.15
C ASN A 75 8.10 8.63 1.59
N ARG A 76 7.91 9.58 0.65
CA ARG A 76 7.61 10.99 0.98
C ARG A 76 6.27 11.15 1.68
N GLY A 77 5.27 10.39 1.23
CA GLY A 77 3.93 10.40 1.83
C GLY A 77 3.93 9.83 3.24
N LEU A 78 4.75 8.81 3.52
CA LEU A 78 4.81 8.17 4.84
C LEU A 78 5.09 9.16 5.97
N ARG A 79 5.96 10.14 5.74
CA ARG A 79 6.32 11.17 6.73
C ARG A 79 5.14 12.04 7.15
N VAL A 80 4.15 12.18 6.28
CA VAL A 80 2.95 12.99 6.50
C VAL A 80 1.78 12.12 6.97
N PHE A 81 1.54 11.01 6.30
CA PHE A 81 0.39 10.18 6.60
C PHE A 81 0.51 9.41 7.92
N ALA A 82 1.70 8.91 8.28
CA ALA A 82 1.86 8.17 9.53
C ALA A 82 1.48 8.99 10.78
N PRO A 83 1.98 10.24 10.97
CA PRO A 83 1.54 11.05 12.10
C PRO A 83 0.06 11.47 12.00
N LEU A 84 -0.47 11.74 10.81
CA LEU A 84 -1.87 12.11 10.58
C LEU A 84 -2.82 10.96 10.97
N PHE A 85 -2.51 9.73 10.55
CA PHE A 85 -3.29 8.54 10.90
C PHE A 85 -3.30 8.30 12.40
N LEU A 86 -2.16 8.39 13.05
CA LEU A 86 -2.08 8.23 14.51
C LEU A 86 -2.81 9.37 15.25
N PHE A 87 -2.80 10.59 14.72
CA PHE A 87 -3.56 11.70 15.30
C PHE A 87 -5.07 11.40 15.26
N TYR A 88 -5.61 11.01 14.10
CA TYR A 88 -7.02 10.64 14.03
C TYR A 88 -7.33 9.37 14.84
N ASN A 89 -6.40 8.42 14.91
CA ASN A 89 -6.64 7.20 15.67
C ASN A 89 -6.74 7.41 17.19
N LYS A 90 -6.19 8.47 17.74
CA LYS A 90 -6.43 8.85 19.12
C LYS A 90 -7.89 9.16 19.43
N LEU A 91 -8.66 9.60 18.42
CA LEU A 91 -10.07 9.96 18.55
C LEU A 91 -11.01 8.80 18.19
N TYR A 92 -10.63 8.01 17.17
CA TYR A 92 -11.54 7.02 16.57
C TYR A 92 -11.22 5.59 16.92
N HIS A 93 -10.02 5.28 17.43
CA HIS A 93 -9.61 3.94 17.88
C HIS A 93 -9.87 2.84 16.82
N ARG A 94 -9.40 3.07 15.59
CA ARG A 94 -9.51 2.13 14.47
C ARG A 94 -8.28 1.24 14.37
N LYS A 95 -8.40 0.10 13.72
CA LYS A 95 -7.23 -0.71 13.36
C LYS A 95 -6.53 -0.05 12.17
N ILE A 96 -5.25 0.25 12.34
CA ILE A 96 -4.44 0.91 11.32
C ILE A 96 -3.45 -0.09 10.73
N HIS A 97 -3.49 -0.21 9.42
CA HIS A 97 -2.64 -1.10 8.63
C HIS A 97 -1.80 -0.28 7.66
N TYR A 98 -0.52 -0.62 7.54
CA TYR A 98 0.34 -0.03 6.53
C TYR A 98 0.80 -1.10 5.55
N VAL A 99 0.51 -0.92 4.27
CA VAL A 99 0.99 -1.78 3.19
C VAL A 99 2.16 -1.09 2.50
N VAL A 100 3.33 -1.67 2.66
CA VAL A 100 4.57 -1.19 2.03
C VAL A 100 4.59 -1.60 0.57
N ILE A 101 5.00 -0.71 -0.29
CA ILE A 101 5.15 -0.95 -1.72
C ILE A 101 6.61 -0.78 -2.09
N GLY A 102 7.27 -1.88 -2.49
CA GLY A 102 8.69 -1.93 -2.78
C GLY A 102 9.59 -2.04 -1.55
N GLY A 103 10.89 -2.30 -1.77
CA GLY A 103 11.88 -2.67 -0.76
C GLY A 103 12.53 -1.54 0.03
N TRP A 104 12.09 -0.30 -0.13
CA TRP A 104 12.78 0.90 0.34
C TRP A 104 12.64 1.21 1.85
N LEU A 105 11.69 0.60 2.55
CA LEU A 105 11.30 1.05 3.90
C LEU A 105 12.46 0.93 4.91
N ASP A 106 13.20 -0.19 4.89
CA ASP A 106 14.28 -0.44 5.84
C ASP A 106 15.34 0.67 5.79
N SER A 107 15.93 0.93 4.62
CA SER A 107 16.93 1.99 4.45
C SER A 107 16.37 3.39 4.76
N PHE A 108 15.13 3.64 4.41
CA PHE A 108 14.47 4.92 4.69
C PHE A 108 14.33 5.20 6.20
N LEU A 109 14.15 4.16 7.00
CA LEU A 109 14.03 4.29 8.46
C LEU A 109 15.36 4.61 9.14
N ASP A 110 16.53 4.41 8.49
CA ASP A 110 17.84 4.80 9.04
C ASP A 110 17.89 6.31 9.30
N GLU A 111 17.40 7.09 8.34
CA GLU A 111 17.37 8.55 8.43
C GLU A 111 16.14 9.07 9.20
N HIS A 112 15.14 8.24 9.46
CA HIS A 112 13.85 8.67 9.97
C HIS A 112 13.44 7.95 11.27
N LYS A 113 14.28 8.00 12.31
CA LYS A 113 14.07 7.33 13.61
C LYS A 113 12.73 7.65 14.27
N ARG A 114 12.17 8.85 14.02
CA ARG A 114 10.82 9.20 14.51
C ARG A 114 9.74 8.30 13.91
N LEU A 115 9.85 7.96 12.62
CA LEU A 115 8.89 7.07 11.96
C LEU A 115 8.90 5.65 12.54
N VAL A 116 10.07 5.13 12.96
CA VAL A 116 10.16 3.84 13.66
C VAL A 116 9.20 3.80 14.85
N ARG A 117 9.24 4.84 15.71
CA ARG A 117 8.35 4.94 16.88
C ARG A 117 6.88 5.09 16.52
N LEU A 118 6.58 5.76 15.41
CA LEU A 118 5.20 5.94 14.96
C LEU A 118 4.64 4.63 14.37
N LEU A 119 5.40 3.98 13.49
CA LEU A 119 4.96 2.78 12.80
C LEU A 119 4.80 1.57 13.73
N LYS A 120 5.56 1.49 14.81
CA LYS A 120 5.36 0.48 15.88
C LYS A 120 3.98 0.56 16.55
N LYS A 121 3.24 1.66 16.38
CA LYS A 121 1.88 1.84 16.92
C LYS A 121 0.78 1.40 15.94
N PHE A 122 1.14 0.95 14.75
CA PHE A 122 0.20 0.40 13.79
C PHE A 122 -0.13 -1.04 14.17
N ASP A 123 -1.32 -1.50 13.86
CA ASP A 123 -1.74 -2.89 14.13
C ASP A 123 -0.97 -3.89 13.27
N ALA A 124 -0.69 -3.55 12.00
CA ALA A 124 0.16 -4.36 11.15
C ALA A 124 0.88 -3.51 10.08
N ILE A 125 2.08 -3.97 9.71
CA ILE A 125 2.86 -3.47 8.58
C ILE A 125 3.08 -4.65 7.63
N TYR A 126 2.46 -4.58 6.46
CA TYR A 126 2.57 -5.62 5.44
C TYR A 126 3.73 -5.33 4.50
N VAL A 127 4.63 -6.28 4.36
CA VAL A 127 5.83 -6.21 3.51
C VAL A 127 5.84 -7.34 2.49
N GLU A 128 6.55 -7.16 1.38
CA GLU A 128 6.48 -8.03 0.21
C GLU A 128 7.36 -9.29 0.30
N SER A 129 8.24 -9.40 1.31
CA SER A 129 9.14 -10.54 1.45
C SER A 129 9.55 -10.80 2.90
N ASP A 130 10.01 -12.03 3.17
CA ASP A 130 10.57 -12.44 4.47
C ASP A 130 11.83 -11.66 4.81
N MET A 131 12.63 -11.29 3.82
CA MET A 131 13.82 -10.46 4.02
C MET A 131 13.45 -9.09 4.57
N MET A 132 12.41 -8.44 4.02
CA MET A 132 11.90 -7.15 4.52
C MET A 132 11.33 -7.30 5.92
N LYS A 133 10.57 -8.35 6.20
CA LYS A 133 10.06 -8.65 7.54
C LYS A 133 11.19 -8.79 8.53
N SER A 134 12.21 -9.60 8.21
CA SER A 134 13.38 -9.80 9.06
C SER A 134 14.17 -8.51 9.31
N ALA A 135 14.28 -7.64 8.30
CA ALA A 135 14.91 -6.33 8.45
C ALA A 135 14.15 -5.45 9.45
N LEU A 136 12.82 -5.40 9.36
CA LEU A 136 11.99 -4.66 10.31
C LEU A 136 12.04 -5.27 11.72
N GLN A 137 12.05 -6.59 11.83
CA GLN A 137 12.18 -7.27 13.13
C GLN A 137 13.49 -6.92 13.84
N ARG A 138 14.62 -6.83 13.11
CA ARG A 138 15.90 -6.35 13.69
C ARG A 138 15.82 -4.92 14.25
N ARG A 139 14.88 -4.10 13.76
CA ARG A 139 14.57 -2.78 14.31
C ARG A 139 13.56 -2.80 15.45
N GLY A 140 13.14 -4.01 15.88
CA GLY A 140 12.16 -4.23 16.94
C GLY A 140 10.72 -3.96 16.52
N PHE A 141 10.35 -4.21 15.27
CA PHE A 141 8.95 -4.25 14.83
C PHE A 141 8.40 -5.66 15.07
N GLU A 142 7.40 -5.77 15.93
CA GLU A 142 6.67 -7.02 16.19
C GLU A 142 5.44 -7.16 15.29
N ASN A 143 5.00 -6.07 14.68
CA ASN A 143 3.81 -5.96 13.86
C ASN A 143 4.07 -6.10 12.34
N ALA A 144 5.25 -6.58 11.93
CA ALA A 144 5.58 -6.82 10.54
C ALA A 144 5.04 -8.18 10.06
N VAL A 145 4.27 -8.17 8.99
CA VAL A 145 3.62 -9.35 8.39
C VAL A 145 4.02 -9.44 6.92
N VAL A 146 4.31 -10.65 6.42
CA VAL A 146 4.56 -10.84 4.99
C VAL A 146 3.22 -10.93 4.25
N MET A 147 3.12 -10.17 3.19
CA MET A 147 2.05 -10.23 2.20
C MET A 147 2.71 -10.15 0.82
N TYR A 148 2.88 -11.29 0.19
CA TYR A 148 3.49 -11.36 -1.13
C TYR A 148 2.69 -10.56 -2.16
N ASN A 149 3.37 -10.09 -3.20
CA ASN A 149 2.69 -9.48 -4.33
C ASN A 149 1.82 -10.52 -5.02
N PHE A 150 0.61 -10.11 -5.33
CA PHE A 150 -0.36 -10.95 -6.04
C PHE A 150 -0.93 -10.18 -7.24
N LYS A 151 -1.18 -10.90 -8.30
CA LYS A 151 -1.86 -10.43 -9.49
C LYS A 151 -2.54 -11.61 -10.16
N GLU A 152 -3.79 -11.47 -10.50
CA GLU A 152 -4.43 -12.41 -11.42
C GLU A 152 -3.80 -12.23 -12.80
N LEU A 153 -3.25 -13.28 -13.34
CA LEU A 153 -2.70 -13.34 -14.70
C LEU A 153 -3.43 -14.45 -15.44
N GLU A 154 -3.93 -14.12 -16.59
CA GLU A 154 -4.36 -15.14 -17.56
C GLU A 154 -3.11 -15.64 -18.27
N PRO A 155 -2.68 -16.89 -18.05
CA PRO A 155 -1.54 -17.43 -18.77
C PRO A 155 -1.90 -17.55 -20.26
N LEU A 156 -0.96 -17.20 -21.12
CA LEU A 156 -1.11 -17.50 -22.55
C LEU A 156 -1.29 -18.99 -22.75
N ALA A 157 -2.20 -19.37 -23.64
CA ALA A 157 -2.30 -20.75 -24.06
C ALA A 157 -0.97 -21.18 -24.70
N GLU A 158 -0.57 -22.44 -24.51
CA GLU A 158 0.70 -22.95 -25.05
C GLU A 158 0.78 -22.81 -26.58
N SER A 159 -0.36 -22.88 -27.25
CA SER A 159 -0.50 -22.63 -28.68
C SER A 159 -0.15 -21.20 -29.12
N ASP A 160 -0.25 -20.23 -28.20
CA ASP A 160 -0.06 -18.81 -28.49
C ASP A 160 1.36 -18.35 -28.17
N ILE A 161 2.22 -19.28 -27.70
CA ILE A 161 3.62 -19.02 -27.43
C ILE A 161 4.43 -19.15 -28.70
N GLU A 162 4.86 -18.02 -29.23
CA GLU A 162 5.81 -18.03 -30.38
C GLU A 162 7.25 -18.20 -29.84
N TYR A 163 7.85 -19.36 -30.20
CA TYR A 163 9.26 -19.59 -29.92
C TYR A 163 10.12 -19.03 -31.06
N PRO A 164 11.19 -18.29 -30.76
CA PRO A 164 12.09 -17.76 -31.77
C PRO A 164 12.75 -18.93 -32.55
N LYS A 165 12.71 -18.87 -33.84
CA LYS A 165 13.24 -19.92 -34.74
C LYS A 165 14.74 -19.75 -35.03
N SER A 166 15.34 -18.63 -34.66
CA SER A 166 16.74 -18.32 -34.94
C SER A 166 17.33 -17.30 -33.95
N GLU A 167 18.63 -17.32 -33.81
CA GLU A 167 19.39 -16.32 -33.07
C GLU A 167 19.40 -14.94 -33.79
N PRO A 168 19.55 -13.82 -33.03
CA PRO A 168 19.71 -13.73 -31.58
C PRO A 168 18.40 -13.83 -30.80
N TYR A 169 18.42 -14.54 -29.67
CA TYR A 169 17.27 -14.61 -28.77
C TYR A 169 17.08 -13.30 -28.00
N LYS A 170 15.84 -12.82 -27.93
CA LYS A 170 15.49 -11.64 -27.14
C LYS A 170 15.10 -12.07 -25.75
N LEU A 171 15.82 -11.60 -24.74
CA LEU A 171 15.50 -11.80 -23.32
C LEU A 171 14.81 -10.56 -22.77
N CYS A 172 13.73 -10.76 -22.05
CA CYS A 172 12.99 -9.67 -21.38
C CYS A 172 13.02 -9.95 -19.87
N THR A 173 13.44 -8.96 -19.08
CA THR A 173 13.39 -9.01 -17.62
C THR A 173 12.46 -7.93 -17.10
N PHE A 174 11.65 -8.28 -16.13
CA PHE A 174 10.78 -7.33 -15.42
C PHE A 174 11.24 -7.25 -13.96
N SER A 175 11.43 -6.03 -13.48
CA SER A 175 11.82 -5.76 -12.09
C SER A 175 10.82 -4.80 -11.43
#